data_fbb77edac691a5d7ee7887c5e462b7f0
#
_entry.id   fbb77edac691a5d7ee7887c5e462b7f0
#
_cell.length_a   1.000
_cell.length_b   1.000
_cell.length_c   1.000
_cell.angle_alpha   90.00
_cell.angle_beta   90.00
_cell.angle_gamma   90.00
#
_symmetry.space_group_name_H-M   'P 1'
#
loop_
_entity.id
_entity.type
_entity.pdbx_description
1 polymer ?
#
loop_
_entity_poly.entity_id
_entity_poly.type
_entity_poly.pdbx_seq_one_letter_code
_entity_poly.pdbx_strand_id
1 'polypeptide(L)'
;TRRSSDLQGLRLAGADMIIGVDLNDDKKAWGEKFGMTHFVNPKEVDGDIVPHLVNMTKRGADQIGGADYTFDCTGNVKVMRQALESSHRGWGRSVIIGVAGAGQEISTRPFQLVTGRTWMGTAFGGARGRTDVPKIVDWYMEGKIQIDPMITHTMPLEDINRGFDLMHEGKSIRSVVVY
;
A
#
# COMPACT_ATOMS: atom_id res chain seq x y z
N THR A 1 2.18 -2.08 -7.96
CA THR A 1 1.45 -3.28 -8.37
C THR A 1 0.98 -4.16 -7.22
N ARG A 2 1.61 -4.15 -6.07
CA ARG A 2 1.14 -4.89 -4.86
C ARG A 2 -0.03 -4.20 -4.15
N ARG A 3 -0.36 -2.97 -4.49
CA ARG A 3 -1.32 -2.11 -3.81
C ARG A 3 -2.80 -2.47 -4.02
N SER A 4 -3.15 -3.18 -5.09
CA SER A 4 -4.55 -3.51 -5.39
C SER A 4 -5.20 -4.42 -4.34
N SER A 5 -4.45 -5.35 -3.75
CA SER A 5 -4.91 -6.19 -2.64
C SER A 5 -5.05 -5.40 -1.35
N ASP A 6 -4.11 -4.50 -1.07
CA ASP A 6 -4.10 -3.68 0.14
C ASP A 6 -5.29 -2.72 0.16
N LEU A 7 -5.62 -2.09 -1.00
CA LEU A 7 -6.79 -1.23 -1.16
C LEU A 7 -8.09 -1.98 -0.88
N GLN A 8 -8.22 -3.21 -1.41
CA GLN A 8 -9.39 -4.04 -1.15
C GLN A 8 -9.48 -4.46 0.33
N GLY A 9 -8.35 -4.77 0.95
CA GLY A 9 -8.27 -5.06 2.38
C GLY A 9 -8.73 -3.88 3.24
N LEU A 10 -8.30 -2.66 2.92
CA LEU A 10 -8.73 -1.44 3.62
C LEU A 10 -10.22 -1.20 3.47
N ARG A 11 -10.78 -1.41 2.26
CA ARG A 11 -12.21 -1.32 2.01
C ARG A 11 -12.99 -2.34 2.85
N LEU A 12 -12.54 -3.59 2.90
CA LEU A 12 -13.17 -4.64 3.72
C LEU A 12 -13.08 -4.34 5.22
N ALA A 13 -12.02 -3.67 5.65
CA ALA A 13 -11.86 -3.23 7.04
C ALA A 13 -12.74 -2.01 7.38
N GLY A 14 -13.47 -1.43 6.41
CA GLY A 14 -14.37 -0.30 6.62
C GLY A 14 -13.64 1.05 6.71
N ALA A 15 -12.49 1.21 6.06
CA ALA A 15 -11.81 2.50 6.02
C ALA A 15 -12.62 3.52 5.19
N ASP A 16 -12.91 4.68 5.77
CA ASP A 16 -13.67 5.76 5.10
C ASP A 16 -12.82 6.49 4.07
N MET A 17 -11.53 6.68 4.37
CA MET A 17 -10.59 7.38 3.51
C MET A 17 -9.40 6.46 3.19
N ILE A 18 -9.23 6.14 1.92
CA ILE A 18 -8.15 5.29 1.41
C ILE A 18 -7.32 6.11 0.44
N ILE A 19 -6.11 6.49 0.86
CA ILE A 19 -5.20 7.33 0.09
C ILE A 19 -4.14 6.45 -0.59
N GLY A 20 -4.13 6.43 -1.90
CA GLY A 20 -3.05 5.84 -2.68
C GLY A 20 -1.99 6.88 -3.04
N VAL A 21 -0.73 6.59 -2.75
CA VAL A 21 0.41 7.43 -3.11
C VAL A 21 1.25 6.71 -4.15
N ASP A 22 1.38 7.27 -5.33
CA ASP A 22 2.18 6.69 -6.42
C ASP A 22 2.76 7.80 -7.32
N LEU A 23 3.96 7.54 -7.89
CA LEU A 23 4.63 8.43 -8.84
C LEU A 23 4.08 8.29 -10.28
N ASN A 24 3.25 7.30 -10.53
CA ASN A 24 2.66 6.99 -11.84
C ASN A 24 1.14 7.20 -11.80
N ASP A 25 0.67 8.21 -12.51
CA ASP A 25 -0.74 8.58 -12.59
C ASP A 25 -1.62 7.52 -13.26
N ASP A 26 -1.06 6.68 -14.12
CA ASP A 26 -1.78 5.55 -14.73
C ASP A 26 -2.33 4.58 -13.68
N LYS A 27 -1.78 4.60 -12.46
CA LYS A 27 -2.23 3.77 -11.34
C LYS A 27 -3.51 4.30 -10.67
N LYS A 28 -3.88 5.55 -10.92
CA LYS A 28 -5.06 6.18 -10.31
C LYS A 28 -6.35 5.40 -10.63
N ALA A 29 -6.64 5.19 -11.91
CA ALA A 29 -7.85 4.49 -12.32
C ALA A 29 -7.93 3.05 -11.77
N TRP A 30 -6.79 2.36 -11.71
CA TRP A 30 -6.72 1.03 -11.10
C TRP A 30 -6.95 1.09 -9.57
N GLY A 31 -6.36 2.07 -8.90
CA GLY A 31 -6.56 2.27 -7.46
C GLY A 31 -8.03 2.51 -7.14
N GLU A 32 -8.70 3.40 -7.86
CA GLU A 32 -10.12 3.71 -7.69
C GLU A 32 -10.99 2.45 -7.88
N LYS A 33 -10.71 1.64 -8.90
CA LYS A 33 -11.41 0.36 -9.13
C LYS A 33 -11.34 -0.58 -7.92
N PHE A 34 -10.23 -0.56 -7.17
CA PHE A 34 -10.01 -1.43 -6.03
C PHE A 34 -10.34 -0.78 -4.66
N GLY A 35 -10.93 0.41 -4.66
CA GLY A 35 -11.46 1.05 -3.46
C GLY A 35 -10.67 2.23 -2.93
N MET A 36 -9.65 2.71 -3.67
CA MET A 36 -8.98 3.96 -3.35
C MET A 36 -9.96 5.13 -3.48
N THR A 37 -9.97 6.02 -2.48
CA THR A 37 -10.83 7.21 -2.46
C THR A 37 -10.10 8.48 -2.88
N HIS A 38 -8.79 8.54 -2.64
CA HIS A 38 -7.93 9.68 -2.94
C HIS A 38 -6.62 9.20 -3.55
N PHE A 39 -6.14 9.90 -4.56
CA PHE A 39 -4.84 9.66 -5.18
C PHE A 39 -3.93 10.86 -4.98
N VAL A 40 -2.67 10.61 -4.63
CA VAL A 40 -1.65 11.65 -4.50
C VAL A 40 -0.41 11.24 -5.26
N ASN A 41 -0.01 12.06 -6.24
CA ASN A 41 1.28 11.96 -6.88
C ASN A 41 2.27 12.89 -6.16
N PRO A 42 3.32 12.35 -5.50
CA PRO A 42 4.30 13.17 -4.80
C PRO A 42 5.00 14.23 -5.66
N LYS A 43 5.06 14.04 -6.99
CA LYS A 43 5.66 15.01 -7.92
C LYS A 43 4.81 16.27 -8.11
N GLU A 44 3.51 16.19 -7.81
CA GLU A 44 2.54 17.27 -7.96
C GLU A 44 2.28 18.01 -6.64
N VAL A 45 2.91 17.55 -5.55
CA VAL A 45 2.78 18.18 -4.23
C VAL A 45 3.83 19.25 -4.07
N ASP A 46 3.41 20.48 -3.77
CA ASP A 46 4.32 21.55 -3.38
C ASP A 46 4.96 21.21 -2.03
N GLY A 47 6.29 21.00 -2.03
CA GLY A 47 7.07 20.72 -0.84
C GLY A 47 7.06 19.24 -0.41
N ASP A 48 6.97 18.98 0.89
CA ASP A 48 7.09 17.65 1.45
C ASP A 48 5.71 16.95 1.46
N ILE A 49 5.69 15.69 1.02
CA ILE A 49 4.51 14.84 1.00
C ILE A 49 3.92 14.59 2.41
N VAL A 50 4.75 14.59 3.45
CA VAL A 50 4.30 14.28 4.82
C VAL A 50 3.32 15.34 5.35
N PRO A 51 3.63 16.65 5.34
CA PRO A 51 2.67 17.67 5.71
C PRO A 51 1.41 17.67 4.85
N HIS A 52 1.54 17.37 3.56
CA HIS A 52 0.39 17.26 2.66
C HIS A 52 -0.58 16.17 3.12
N LEU A 53 -0.10 14.95 3.34
CA LEU A 53 -0.91 13.82 3.81
C LEU A 53 -1.50 14.06 5.19
N VAL A 54 -0.74 14.65 6.11
CA VAL A 54 -1.22 15.04 7.44
C VAL A 54 -2.36 16.05 7.33
N ASN A 55 -2.23 17.04 6.45
CA ASN A 55 -3.29 18.04 6.23
C ASN A 55 -4.57 17.45 5.62
N MET A 56 -4.44 16.52 4.66
CA MET A 56 -5.58 15.82 4.05
C MET A 56 -6.40 15.02 5.07
N THR A 57 -5.75 14.54 6.12
CA THR A 57 -6.33 13.64 7.11
C THR A 57 -6.73 14.35 8.41
N LYS A 58 -6.69 15.67 8.43
CA LYS A 58 -7.15 16.46 9.59
C LYS A 58 -8.63 16.25 9.85
N ARG A 59 -8.97 15.98 11.11
CA ARG A 59 -10.33 15.77 11.57
C ARG A 59 -10.48 16.16 13.05
N GLY A 60 -11.70 16.34 13.47
CA GLY A 60 -11.99 16.74 14.84
C GLY A 60 -11.74 18.24 15.13
N ALA A 61 -12.02 18.65 16.34
CA ALA A 61 -11.91 20.04 16.79
C ALA A 61 -10.44 20.49 16.96
N ASP A 62 -9.56 19.56 17.30
CA ASP A 62 -8.13 19.77 17.53
C ASP A 62 -7.32 19.86 16.24
N GLN A 63 -7.91 19.53 15.08
CA GLN A 63 -7.27 19.57 13.77
C GLN A 63 -5.97 18.79 13.69
N ILE A 64 -5.80 17.75 14.52
CA ILE A 64 -4.68 16.85 14.44
C ILE A 64 -4.91 15.91 13.25
N GLY A 65 -3.97 15.92 12.31
CA GLY A 65 -3.99 15.05 11.13
C GLY A 65 -3.06 13.84 11.28
N GLY A 66 -3.04 13.04 10.25
CA GLY A 66 -2.31 11.80 10.13
C GLY A 66 -3.26 10.61 9.97
N ALA A 67 -2.88 9.68 9.11
CA ALA A 67 -3.67 8.47 8.87
C ALA A 67 -3.59 7.52 10.06
N ASP A 68 -4.69 6.83 10.38
CA ASP A 68 -4.69 5.82 11.45
C ASP A 68 -3.74 4.66 11.12
N TYR A 69 -3.68 4.29 9.84
CA TYR A 69 -2.80 3.25 9.32
C TYR A 69 -2.08 3.75 8.07
N THR A 70 -0.79 3.47 7.99
CA THR A 70 0.01 3.68 6.78
C THR A 70 0.74 2.40 6.40
N PHE A 71 0.89 2.15 5.11
CA PHE A 71 1.49 0.92 4.60
C PHE A 71 2.59 1.29 3.58
N ASP A 72 3.82 0.87 3.85
CA ASP A 72 4.84 0.89 2.81
C ASP A 72 4.82 -0.41 2.02
N CYS A 73 4.59 -0.29 0.71
CA CYS A 73 4.62 -1.40 -0.24
C CYS A 73 5.76 -1.28 -1.26
N THR A 74 6.65 -0.30 -1.07
CA THR A 74 7.68 0.04 -2.06
C THR A 74 9.02 -0.62 -1.79
N GLY A 75 9.36 -0.83 -0.54
CA GLY A 75 10.70 -1.25 -0.12
C GLY A 75 11.72 -0.11 -0.07
N ASN A 76 11.28 1.15 -0.22
CA ASN A 76 12.15 2.31 -0.16
C ASN A 76 12.21 2.85 1.28
N VAL A 77 13.40 2.89 1.87
CA VAL A 77 13.60 3.32 3.27
C VAL A 77 13.15 4.76 3.54
N LYS A 78 13.22 5.63 2.54
CA LYS A 78 12.70 7.02 2.66
C LYS A 78 11.17 7.03 2.71
N VAL A 79 10.52 6.22 1.87
CA VAL A 79 9.06 6.08 1.86
C VAL A 79 8.57 5.43 3.15
N MET A 80 9.28 4.44 3.69
CA MET A 80 8.97 3.85 5.00
C MET A 80 8.94 4.90 6.10
N ARG A 81 9.93 5.81 6.12
CA ARG A 81 9.96 6.92 7.07
C ARG A 81 8.82 7.91 6.84
N GLN A 82 8.56 8.30 5.59
CA GLN A 82 7.46 9.19 5.25
C GLN A 82 6.10 8.60 5.65
N ALA A 83 5.91 7.29 5.47
CA ALA A 83 4.73 6.57 5.92
C ALA A 83 4.54 6.67 7.44
N LEU A 84 5.62 6.44 8.23
CA LEU A 84 5.56 6.63 9.67
C LEU A 84 5.19 8.07 10.06
N GLU A 85 5.87 9.04 9.46
CA GLU A 85 5.68 10.46 9.81
C GLU A 85 4.31 11.00 9.37
N SER A 86 3.67 10.37 8.36
CA SER A 86 2.31 10.67 7.91
C SER A 86 1.21 10.00 8.74
N SER A 87 1.56 9.08 9.62
CA SER A 87 0.58 8.44 10.51
C SER A 87 0.20 9.35 11.67
N HIS A 88 -0.99 9.13 12.23
CA HIS A 88 -1.54 9.96 13.30
C HIS A 88 -0.64 9.98 14.54
N ARG A 89 -0.35 11.18 15.01
CA ARG A 89 0.34 11.40 16.29
C ARG A 89 -0.59 10.95 17.41
N GLY A 90 -0.15 10.00 18.22
CA GLY A 90 -0.91 9.46 19.34
C GLY A 90 -1.22 7.97 19.21
N TRP A 91 -1.70 7.50 18.04
CA TRP A 91 -2.06 6.09 17.86
C TRP A 91 -1.80 5.53 16.47
N GLY A 92 -1.29 6.33 15.53
CA GLY A 92 -1.06 5.90 14.15
C GLY A 92 -0.13 4.70 14.05
N ARG A 93 -0.46 3.76 13.16
CA ARG A 93 0.32 2.55 12.91
C ARG A 93 0.88 2.56 11.50
N SER A 94 2.20 2.48 11.40
CA SER A 94 2.90 2.38 10.11
C SER A 94 3.43 0.97 9.94
N VAL A 95 3.00 0.31 8.87
CA VAL A 95 3.31 -1.09 8.57
C VAL A 95 4.23 -1.18 7.36
N ILE A 96 5.38 -1.79 7.52
CA ILE A 96 6.33 -2.07 6.46
C ILE A 96 5.97 -3.43 5.84
N ILE A 97 5.64 -3.42 4.55
CA ILE A 97 5.36 -4.60 3.73
C ILE A 97 6.44 -4.75 2.65
N GLY A 98 6.92 -3.61 2.13
CA GLY A 98 7.97 -3.58 1.11
C GLY A 98 9.30 -4.12 1.64
N VAL A 99 10.05 -4.81 0.79
CA VAL A 99 11.37 -5.36 1.14
C VAL A 99 12.44 -4.40 0.62
N ALA A 100 13.22 -3.84 1.53
CA ALA A 100 14.37 -3.01 1.19
C ALA A 100 15.55 -3.86 0.71
N GLY A 101 16.47 -3.25 -0.01
CA GLY A 101 17.72 -3.90 -0.41
C GLY A 101 18.57 -4.31 0.80
N ALA A 102 19.39 -5.35 0.63
CA ALA A 102 20.28 -5.81 1.69
C ALA A 102 21.19 -4.69 2.18
N GLY A 103 21.35 -4.59 3.50
CA GLY A 103 22.18 -3.57 4.15
C GLY A 103 21.56 -2.18 4.27
N GLN A 104 20.35 -1.98 3.75
CA GLN A 104 19.64 -0.72 3.97
C GLN A 104 18.98 -0.68 5.35
N GLU A 105 19.07 0.47 5.99
CA GLU A 105 18.51 0.71 7.33
C GLU A 105 17.43 1.76 7.28
N ILE A 106 16.43 1.61 8.14
CA ILE A 106 15.41 2.63 8.40
C ILE A 106 15.83 3.49 9.59
N SER A 107 15.57 4.78 9.53
CA SER A 107 15.84 5.70 10.62
C SER A 107 14.73 6.72 10.81
N THR A 108 14.48 7.10 12.05
CA THR A 108 13.54 8.17 12.38
C THR A 108 13.98 8.88 13.66
N ARG A 109 13.42 10.07 13.88
CA ARG A 109 13.64 10.78 15.14
C ARG A 109 12.87 10.06 16.26
N PRO A 110 13.48 9.81 17.44
CA PRO A 110 12.81 9.12 18.56
C PRO A 110 11.46 9.75 18.94
N PHE A 111 11.32 11.05 18.77
CA PHE A 111 10.09 11.78 19.07
C PHE A 111 8.89 11.30 18.25
N GLN A 112 9.10 10.75 17.06
CA GLN A 112 8.02 10.15 16.26
C GLN A 112 7.37 8.96 16.97
N LEU A 113 8.14 8.18 17.71
CA LEU A 113 7.67 7.01 18.43
C LEU A 113 7.19 7.36 19.85
N VAL A 114 7.92 8.23 20.55
CA VAL A 114 7.53 8.72 21.90
C VAL A 114 6.13 9.35 21.89
N THR A 115 5.73 9.96 20.78
CA THR A 115 4.41 10.57 20.64
C THR A 115 3.29 9.57 20.35
N GLY A 116 3.56 8.26 20.41
CA GLY A 116 2.55 7.20 20.37
C GLY A 116 2.37 6.51 19.01
N ARG A 117 3.14 6.88 17.99
CA ARG A 117 3.14 6.12 16.73
C ARG A 117 3.75 4.73 16.92
N THR A 118 3.24 3.76 16.20
CA THR A 118 3.81 2.42 16.10
C THR A 118 4.44 2.21 14.73
N TRP A 119 5.70 1.78 14.69
CA TRP A 119 6.36 1.33 13.46
C TRP A 119 6.58 -0.17 13.53
N MET A 120 6.01 -0.91 12.60
CA MET A 120 6.03 -2.37 12.64
C MET A 120 6.19 -2.97 11.25
N GLY A 121 6.68 -4.19 11.20
CA GLY A 121 6.68 -5.01 9.99
C GLY A 121 5.57 -6.05 10.02
N THR A 122 5.44 -6.77 8.92
CA THR A 122 4.53 -7.90 8.81
C THR A 122 5.11 -8.98 7.90
N ALA A 123 5.17 -10.20 8.36
CA ALA A 123 5.54 -11.36 7.55
C ALA A 123 4.26 -12.00 7.00
N PHE A 124 4.16 -12.08 5.67
CA PHE A 124 2.96 -12.62 4.98
C PHE A 124 1.63 -12.00 5.46
N GLY A 125 1.64 -10.70 5.81
CA GLY A 125 0.46 -10.02 6.35
C GLY A 125 0.07 -10.47 7.76
N GLY A 126 0.91 -11.19 8.49
CA GLY A 126 0.59 -11.81 9.78
C GLY A 126 -0.42 -12.96 9.65
N ALA A 127 -0.62 -13.47 8.45
CA ALA A 127 -1.65 -14.46 8.15
C ALA A 127 -1.34 -15.84 8.75
N ARG A 128 -2.39 -16.49 9.24
CA ARG A 128 -2.40 -17.92 9.60
C ARG A 128 -2.82 -18.71 8.36
N GLY A 129 -1.85 -19.17 7.55
CA GLY A 129 -2.11 -19.71 6.22
C GLY A 129 -3.22 -20.75 6.13
N ARG A 130 -3.31 -21.65 7.11
CA ARG A 130 -4.34 -22.71 7.11
C ARG A 130 -5.78 -22.23 7.35
N THR A 131 -5.94 -21.08 8.00
CA THR A 131 -7.25 -20.48 8.32
C THR A 131 -7.57 -19.29 7.44
N ASP A 132 -6.58 -18.43 7.15
CA ASP A 132 -6.84 -17.18 6.46
C ASP A 132 -6.87 -17.34 4.94
N VAL A 133 -6.11 -18.29 4.37
CA VAL A 133 -6.18 -18.56 2.91
C VAL A 133 -7.56 -19.05 2.49
N PRO A 134 -8.17 -20.08 3.13
CA PRO A 134 -9.54 -20.46 2.82
C PRO A 134 -10.53 -19.29 2.94
N LYS A 135 -10.42 -18.48 3.99
CA LYS A 135 -11.27 -17.30 4.18
C LYS A 135 -11.12 -16.27 3.06
N ILE A 136 -9.89 -16.05 2.56
CA ILE A 136 -9.65 -15.16 1.42
C ILE A 136 -10.29 -15.75 0.14
N VAL A 137 -10.22 -17.06 -0.05
CA VAL A 137 -10.90 -17.74 -1.15
C VAL A 137 -12.42 -17.56 -1.04
N ASP A 138 -12.99 -17.72 0.15
CA ASP A 138 -14.43 -17.48 0.36
C ASP A 138 -14.80 -16.03 0.00
N TRP A 139 -14.01 -15.04 0.41
CA TRP A 139 -14.22 -13.64 0.03
C TRP A 139 -14.19 -13.42 -1.49
N TYR A 140 -13.31 -14.13 -2.20
CA TYR A 140 -13.27 -14.08 -3.66
C TYR A 140 -14.52 -14.72 -4.27
N MET A 141 -14.91 -15.91 -3.82
CA MET A 141 -16.09 -16.63 -4.30
C MET A 141 -17.39 -15.88 -4.02
N GLU A 142 -17.45 -15.14 -2.92
CA GLU A 142 -18.57 -14.26 -2.54
C GLU A 142 -18.55 -12.90 -3.25
N GLY A 143 -17.53 -12.62 -4.08
CA GLY A 143 -17.38 -11.36 -4.77
C GLY A 143 -16.98 -10.16 -3.89
N LYS A 144 -16.57 -10.41 -2.64
CA LYS A 144 -16.12 -9.36 -1.72
C LYS A 144 -14.76 -8.77 -2.12
N ILE A 145 -13.93 -9.58 -2.74
CA ILE A 145 -12.66 -9.17 -3.35
C ILE A 145 -12.58 -9.59 -4.81
N GLN A 146 -11.82 -8.85 -5.59
CA GLN A 146 -11.63 -9.09 -7.01
C GLN A 146 -10.17 -9.48 -7.27
N ILE A 147 -9.94 -10.67 -7.80
CA ILE A 147 -8.61 -11.17 -8.15
C ILE A 147 -8.40 -11.14 -9.66
N ASP A 148 -9.38 -11.59 -10.45
CA ASP A 148 -9.27 -11.70 -11.91
C ASP A 148 -8.87 -10.38 -12.59
N PRO A 149 -9.43 -9.20 -12.22
CA PRO A 149 -9.01 -7.94 -12.81
C PRO A 149 -7.56 -7.55 -12.51
N MET A 150 -6.90 -8.18 -11.54
CA MET A 150 -5.49 -7.96 -11.27
C MET A 150 -4.58 -8.72 -12.24
N ILE A 151 -5.09 -9.75 -12.93
CA ILE A 151 -4.38 -10.50 -13.97
C ILE A 151 -4.43 -9.67 -15.24
N THR A 152 -3.38 -8.88 -15.47
CA THR A 152 -3.32 -7.98 -16.63
C THR A 152 -2.70 -8.61 -17.85
N HIS A 153 -1.92 -9.67 -17.67
CA HIS A 153 -1.23 -10.38 -18.75
C HIS A 153 -1.21 -11.87 -18.48
N THR A 154 -1.52 -12.65 -19.51
CA THR A 154 -1.30 -14.09 -19.55
C THR A 154 -0.34 -14.41 -20.68
N MET A 155 0.57 -15.36 -20.48
CA MET A 155 1.59 -15.71 -21.44
C MET A 155 2.05 -17.16 -21.27
N PRO A 156 2.58 -17.81 -22.31
CA PRO A 156 3.22 -19.10 -22.20
C PRO A 156 4.59 -18.98 -21.49
N LEU A 157 5.16 -20.11 -21.09
CA LEU A 157 6.44 -20.14 -20.35
C LEU A 157 7.59 -19.49 -21.13
N GLU A 158 7.61 -19.63 -22.44
CA GLU A 158 8.64 -19.07 -23.33
C GLU A 158 8.74 -17.54 -23.22
N ASP A 159 7.63 -16.88 -22.89
CA ASP A 159 7.51 -15.42 -22.78
C ASP A 159 7.76 -14.89 -21.36
N ILE A 160 8.23 -15.71 -20.41
CA ILE A 160 8.39 -15.33 -19.00
C ILE A 160 9.26 -14.07 -18.81
N ASN A 161 10.31 -13.91 -19.62
CA ASN A 161 11.18 -12.74 -19.57
C ASN A 161 10.44 -11.45 -19.90
N ARG A 162 9.51 -11.49 -20.89
CA ARG A 162 8.61 -10.37 -21.17
C ARG A 162 7.72 -10.01 -19.98
N GLY A 163 7.31 -11.01 -19.18
CA GLY A 163 6.57 -10.78 -17.93
C GLY A 163 7.37 -9.94 -16.92
N PHE A 164 8.67 -10.20 -16.80
CA PHE A 164 9.57 -9.40 -15.97
C PHE A 164 9.78 -7.99 -16.53
N ASP A 165 9.93 -7.83 -17.84
CA ASP A 165 10.04 -6.52 -18.49
C ASP A 165 8.80 -5.66 -18.21
N LEU A 166 7.60 -6.21 -18.41
CA LEU A 166 6.32 -5.54 -18.10
C LEU A 166 6.22 -5.14 -16.63
N MET A 167 6.76 -5.94 -15.73
CA MET A 167 6.80 -5.62 -14.30
C MET A 167 7.75 -4.44 -14.02
N HIS A 168 8.95 -4.44 -14.61
CA HIS A 168 9.92 -3.35 -14.46
C HIS A 168 9.40 -2.04 -15.06
N GLU A 169 8.73 -2.10 -16.20
CA GLU A 169 8.08 -0.95 -16.84
C GLU A 169 6.84 -0.44 -16.09
N GLY A 170 6.39 -1.16 -15.07
CA GLY A 170 5.18 -0.82 -14.30
C GLY A 170 3.86 -1.02 -15.07
N LYS A 171 3.88 -1.73 -16.19
CA LYS A 171 2.73 -2.00 -17.07
C LYS A 171 1.89 -3.20 -16.63
N SER A 172 2.41 -4.03 -15.74
CA SER A 172 1.71 -5.21 -15.22
C SER A 172 1.33 -5.05 -13.75
N ILE A 173 0.11 -5.47 -13.39
CA ILE A 173 -0.28 -5.72 -11.99
C ILE A 173 0.11 -7.16 -11.65
N ARG A 174 -0.34 -8.12 -12.45
CA ARG A 174 0.01 -9.54 -12.39
C ARG A 174 0.20 -10.07 -13.80
N SER A 175 1.32 -10.74 -14.01
CA SER A 175 1.54 -11.58 -15.18
C SER A 175 1.41 -13.04 -14.75
N VAL A 176 0.64 -13.84 -15.48
CA VAL A 176 0.40 -15.27 -15.19
C VAL A 176 0.95 -16.08 -16.36
N VAL A 177 1.77 -17.07 -16.03
CA VAL A 177 2.25 -18.06 -17.01
C VAL A 177 1.25 -19.21 -17.04
N VAL A 178 0.82 -19.59 -18.25
CA VAL A 178 -0.08 -20.71 -18.50
C VAL A 178 0.69 -21.80 -19.23
N TYR A 179 0.56 -23.04 -18.77
CA TYR A 179 1.20 -24.23 -19.35
C TYR A 179 0.27 -24.96 -20.30
#